data_3a49659ca413ea3603beb25c158c1fa0
#
_entry.id   3a49659ca413ea3603beb25c158c1fa0
#
_cell.length_a   1.000
_cell.length_b   1.000
_cell.length_c   1.000
_cell.angle_alpha   90.00
_cell.angle_beta   90.00
_cell.angle_gamma   90.00
#
_symmetry.space_group_name_H-M   'P 1'
#
loop_
_entity.id
_entity.type
_entity.pdbx_description
1 polymer ?
#
loop_
_entity_poly.entity_id
_entity_poly.type
_entity_poly.pdbx_seq_one_letter_code
_entity_poly.pdbx_strand_id
1 'polypeptide(L)'
;MRFTLTGMEGQTVYKYYGLVPRELMTSASTRWDLVPYNVMTVFTSMFLHGGFLHLGGNMLYLWIFGNNIEDAMGHGRFLVFYLLAGIVAAFAQFFYDPASNIPMIGASGAVSGVLGAYLVLYPYARIKTLLFLIIFIKIVELPAILLLTIWYFMQVMYSQLEGVAWYAHIGGFIFGLTMIRLFSKKPSMRGKKLRS
;
A
#
# COMPACT_ATOMS: atom_id res chain seq x y z
N MET A 1 8.44 -17.42 -21.51
CA MET A 1 7.31 -16.51 -21.21
C MET A 1 7.86 -15.34 -20.39
N ARG A 2 7.90 -14.12 -20.91
CA ARG A 2 8.41 -12.95 -20.16
C ARG A 2 7.29 -12.46 -19.24
N PHE A 3 7.42 -12.70 -17.94
CA PHE A 3 6.46 -12.26 -16.93
C PHE A 3 6.68 -10.81 -16.42
N THR A 4 7.63 -10.07 -17.00
CA THR A 4 7.82 -8.65 -16.76
C THR A 4 7.41 -7.89 -18.01
N LEU A 5 6.40 -7.05 -17.88
CA LEU A 5 6.03 -6.08 -18.91
C LEU A 5 7.09 -4.99 -18.92
N THR A 6 8.21 -5.24 -19.61
CA THR A 6 9.30 -4.27 -19.83
C THR A 6 9.23 -3.77 -21.27
N GLY A 7 9.55 -2.50 -21.48
CA GLY A 7 9.49 -1.87 -22.79
C GLY A 7 8.13 -1.27 -23.15
N MET A 8 7.88 -1.02 -24.44
CA MET A 8 6.68 -0.32 -24.95
C MET A 8 5.37 -1.04 -24.58
N GLU A 9 5.34 -2.37 -24.55
CA GLU A 9 4.14 -3.14 -24.17
C GLU A 9 3.76 -2.92 -22.71
N GLY A 10 4.75 -2.91 -21.81
CA GLY A 10 4.53 -2.65 -20.38
C GLY A 10 4.02 -1.24 -20.13
N GLN A 11 4.61 -0.24 -20.80
CA GLN A 11 4.15 1.14 -20.68
C GLN A 11 2.70 1.32 -21.17
N THR A 12 2.34 0.61 -22.23
CA THR A 12 0.97 0.62 -22.76
C THR A 12 -0.01 0.06 -21.72
N VAL A 13 0.28 -1.10 -21.12
CA VAL A 13 -0.58 -1.69 -20.07
C VAL A 13 -0.69 -0.78 -18.85
N TYR A 14 0.41 -0.19 -18.40
CA TYR A 14 0.38 0.73 -17.25
C TYR A 14 -0.43 1.99 -17.54
N LYS A 15 -0.40 2.50 -18.77
CA LYS A 15 -1.21 3.63 -19.19
C LYS A 15 -2.71 3.30 -19.21
N TYR A 16 -3.09 2.12 -19.72
CA TYR A 16 -4.51 1.76 -19.82
C TYR A 16 -5.12 1.26 -18.51
N TYR A 17 -4.39 0.56 -17.66
CA TYR A 17 -4.94 -0.07 -16.45
C TYR A 17 -4.39 0.51 -15.15
N GLY A 18 -3.33 1.33 -15.19
CA GLY A 18 -2.86 2.14 -14.09
C GLY A 18 -3.73 3.38 -13.89
N LEU A 19 -3.77 3.91 -12.70
CA LEU A 19 -4.44 5.17 -12.43
C LEU A 19 -3.56 6.34 -12.85
N VAL A 20 -3.97 7.10 -13.87
CA VAL A 20 -3.32 8.34 -14.29
C VAL A 20 -4.11 9.52 -13.73
N PRO A 21 -3.57 10.27 -12.75
CA PRO A 21 -4.30 11.37 -12.11
C PRO A 21 -4.88 12.39 -13.08
N ARG A 22 -4.07 12.84 -14.04
CA ARG A 22 -4.52 13.80 -15.07
C ARG A 22 -5.70 13.28 -15.90
N GLU A 23 -5.71 12.01 -16.28
CA GLU A 23 -6.81 11.44 -17.06
C GLU A 23 -8.11 11.39 -16.25
N LEU A 24 -8.02 11.02 -14.96
CA LEU A 24 -9.16 11.05 -14.06
C LEU A 24 -9.70 12.48 -13.88
N MET A 25 -8.83 13.48 -13.68
CA MET A 25 -9.20 14.87 -13.56
C MET A 25 -9.84 15.41 -14.85
N THR A 26 -9.25 15.12 -16.01
CA THR A 26 -9.75 15.57 -17.31
C THR A 26 -11.11 14.94 -17.62
N SER A 27 -11.30 13.66 -17.35
CA SER A 27 -12.59 13.01 -17.57
C SER A 27 -13.67 13.61 -16.68
N ALA A 28 -13.39 13.88 -15.42
CA ALA A 28 -14.34 14.50 -14.52
C ALA A 28 -14.75 15.94 -14.91
N SER A 29 -13.91 16.65 -15.67
CA SER A 29 -14.17 18.04 -16.08
C SER A 29 -14.72 18.20 -17.50
N THR A 30 -14.31 17.34 -18.46
CA THR A 30 -14.60 17.55 -19.88
C THR A 30 -15.04 16.31 -20.66
N ARG A 31 -14.83 15.11 -20.14
CA ARG A 31 -15.06 13.83 -20.83
C ARG A 31 -15.79 12.84 -19.94
N TRP A 32 -17.02 13.20 -19.53
CA TRP A 32 -17.84 12.39 -18.64
C TRP A 32 -18.06 10.96 -19.11
N ASP A 33 -17.98 10.71 -20.41
CA ASP A 33 -18.03 9.39 -21.03
C ASP A 33 -16.88 8.47 -20.60
N LEU A 34 -15.73 9.03 -20.22
CA LEU A 34 -14.56 8.29 -19.75
C LEU A 34 -14.48 8.12 -18.22
N VAL A 35 -15.34 8.78 -17.46
CA VAL A 35 -15.33 8.69 -15.98
C VAL A 35 -15.46 7.24 -15.48
N PRO A 36 -16.38 6.40 -15.98
CA PRO A 36 -16.48 5.02 -15.51
C PRO A 36 -15.19 4.22 -15.73
N TYR A 37 -14.53 4.42 -16.86
CA TYR A 37 -13.27 3.79 -17.19
C TYR A 37 -12.16 4.24 -16.23
N ASN A 38 -11.98 5.55 -16.05
CA ASN A 38 -10.93 6.10 -15.19
C ASN A 38 -11.16 5.79 -13.69
N VAL A 39 -12.42 5.69 -13.26
CA VAL A 39 -12.73 5.19 -11.90
C VAL A 39 -12.35 3.70 -11.75
N MET A 40 -12.57 2.88 -12.78
CA MET A 40 -12.16 1.48 -12.76
C MET A 40 -10.65 1.34 -12.62
N THR A 41 -9.84 2.27 -13.16
CA THR A 41 -8.38 2.22 -13.03
C THR A 41 -7.90 2.37 -11.58
N VAL A 42 -8.70 2.96 -10.68
CA VAL A 42 -8.41 2.98 -9.24
C VAL A 42 -8.26 1.56 -8.70
N PHE A 43 -9.10 0.64 -9.17
CA PHE A 43 -9.05 -0.76 -8.75
C PHE A 43 -7.99 -1.55 -9.52
N THR A 44 -7.95 -1.43 -10.85
CA THR A 44 -7.02 -2.23 -11.66
C THR A 44 -5.57 -1.89 -11.37
N SER A 45 -5.26 -0.63 -11.07
CA SER A 45 -3.92 -0.18 -10.70
C SER A 45 -3.35 -0.91 -9.49
N MET A 46 -4.19 -1.29 -8.53
CA MET A 46 -3.77 -2.03 -7.32
C MET A 46 -3.21 -3.42 -7.63
N PHE A 47 -3.53 -3.99 -8.79
CA PHE A 47 -3.11 -5.34 -9.19
C PHE A 47 -1.99 -5.33 -10.24
N LEU A 48 -1.57 -4.16 -10.71
CA LEU A 48 -0.44 -4.00 -11.60
C LEU A 48 0.85 -3.78 -10.82
N HIS A 49 1.96 -4.32 -11.32
CA HIS A 49 3.27 -4.15 -10.67
C HIS A 49 4.36 -3.90 -11.71
N GLY A 50 5.28 -3.00 -11.42
CA GLY A 50 6.37 -2.59 -12.30
C GLY A 50 7.49 -3.63 -12.46
N GLY A 51 7.36 -4.81 -11.83
CA GLY A 51 8.33 -5.90 -11.93
C GLY A 51 8.24 -6.87 -10.76
N PHE A 52 9.05 -7.94 -10.82
CA PHE A 52 9.02 -9.01 -9.81
C PHE A 52 9.40 -8.54 -8.40
N LEU A 53 10.36 -7.63 -8.27
CA LEU A 53 10.74 -7.09 -6.96
C LEU A 53 9.62 -6.24 -6.35
N HIS A 54 8.91 -5.47 -7.18
CA HIS A 54 7.77 -4.68 -6.74
C HIS A 54 6.62 -5.59 -6.28
N LEU A 55 6.28 -6.61 -7.07
CA LEU A 55 5.27 -7.60 -6.69
C LEU A 55 5.70 -8.37 -5.44
N GLY A 56 6.93 -8.90 -5.44
CA GLY A 56 7.47 -9.68 -4.32
C GLY A 56 7.52 -8.89 -3.02
N GLY A 57 7.89 -7.61 -3.08
CA GLY A 57 7.85 -6.71 -1.92
C GLY A 57 6.44 -6.53 -1.37
N ASN A 58 5.46 -6.24 -2.22
CA ASN A 58 4.07 -6.13 -1.80
C ASN A 58 3.55 -7.42 -1.17
N MET A 59 3.82 -8.58 -1.80
CA MET A 59 3.39 -9.88 -1.28
C MET A 59 4.08 -10.25 0.02
N LEU A 60 5.36 -9.93 0.18
CA LEU A 60 6.10 -10.17 1.42
C LEU A 60 5.49 -9.37 2.58
N TYR A 61 5.24 -8.08 2.39
CA TYR A 61 4.61 -7.26 3.43
C TYR A 61 3.19 -7.72 3.73
N LEU A 62 2.41 -8.04 2.72
CA LEU A 62 1.06 -8.57 2.91
C LEU A 62 1.07 -9.91 3.65
N TRP A 63 2.03 -10.79 3.36
CA TRP A 63 2.18 -12.07 4.06
C TRP A 63 2.58 -11.89 5.53
N ILE A 64 3.55 -11.01 5.82
CA ILE A 64 4.04 -10.80 7.20
C ILE A 64 2.96 -10.15 8.08
N PHE A 65 2.28 -9.13 7.57
CA PHE A 65 1.38 -8.29 8.35
C PHE A 65 -0.10 -8.61 8.12
N GLY A 66 -0.46 -9.03 6.90
CA GLY A 66 -1.85 -9.22 6.48
C GLY A 66 -2.56 -10.32 7.23
N ASN A 67 -1.92 -11.48 7.45
CA ASN A 67 -2.53 -12.61 8.13
C ASN A 67 -3.08 -12.22 9.53
N ASN A 68 -2.30 -11.50 10.33
CA ASN A 68 -2.72 -11.07 11.66
C ASN A 68 -3.89 -10.08 11.62
N ILE A 69 -3.93 -9.20 10.61
CA ILE A 69 -5.00 -8.23 10.43
C ILE A 69 -6.27 -8.92 9.92
N GLU A 70 -6.11 -9.86 8.99
CA GLU A 70 -7.20 -10.70 8.51
C GLU A 70 -7.83 -11.51 9.64
N ASP A 71 -7.02 -12.14 10.49
CA ASP A 71 -7.48 -12.83 11.70
C ASP A 71 -8.25 -11.92 12.67
N ALA A 72 -7.86 -10.66 12.78
CA ALA A 72 -8.52 -9.70 13.65
C ALA A 72 -9.88 -9.24 13.11
N MET A 73 -10.07 -9.23 11.80
CA MET A 73 -11.29 -8.76 11.12
C MET A 73 -12.18 -9.91 10.64
N GLY A 74 -11.57 -11.01 10.18
CA GLY A 74 -12.15 -12.06 9.34
C GLY A 74 -12.08 -11.72 7.85
N HIS A 75 -12.06 -12.74 7.00
CA HIS A 75 -11.75 -12.66 5.55
C HIS A 75 -12.55 -11.59 4.79
N GLY A 76 -13.88 -11.58 4.93
CA GLY A 76 -14.72 -10.62 4.18
C GLY A 76 -14.46 -9.16 4.55
N ARG A 77 -14.30 -8.86 5.86
CA ARG A 77 -13.99 -7.51 6.31
C ARG A 77 -12.57 -7.09 5.93
N PHE A 78 -11.62 -8.03 5.92
CA PHE A 78 -10.26 -7.77 5.49
C PHE A 78 -10.22 -7.37 4.00
N LEU A 79 -10.94 -8.11 3.14
CA LEU A 79 -11.03 -7.78 1.72
C LEU A 79 -11.61 -6.37 1.50
N VAL A 80 -12.70 -6.04 2.18
CA VAL A 80 -13.31 -4.69 2.09
C VAL A 80 -12.34 -3.63 2.60
N PHE A 81 -11.71 -3.86 3.76
CA PHE A 81 -10.72 -2.95 4.32
C PHE A 81 -9.54 -2.71 3.37
N TYR A 82 -9.00 -3.77 2.78
CA TYR A 82 -7.88 -3.71 1.85
C TYR A 82 -8.22 -2.89 0.60
N LEU A 83 -9.39 -3.12 0.01
CA LEU A 83 -9.85 -2.37 -1.16
C LEU A 83 -10.10 -0.90 -0.81
N LEU A 84 -10.74 -0.60 0.31
CA LEU A 84 -10.94 0.78 0.78
C LEU A 84 -9.62 1.49 1.08
N ALA A 85 -8.66 0.81 1.70
CA ALA A 85 -7.33 1.36 1.92
C ALA A 85 -6.64 1.74 0.61
N GLY A 86 -6.75 0.89 -0.42
CA GLY A 86 -6.22 1.17 -1.75
C GLY A 86 -6.91 2.34 -2.45
N ILE A 87 -8.23 2.44 -2.33
CA ILE A 87 -9.00 3.58 -2.87
C ILE A 87 -8.57 4.88 -2.19
N VAL A 88 -8.52 4.91 -0.85
CA VAL A 88 -8.08 6.11 -0.11
C VAL A 88 -6.65 6.49 -0.46
N ALA A 89 -5.77 5.50 -0.58
CA ALA A 89 -4.40 5.70 -1.02
C ALA A 89 -4.32 6.35 -2.41
N ALA A 90 -5.09 5.83 -3.37
CA ALA A 90 -5.15 6.35 -4.73
C ALA A 90 -5.62 7.82 -4.74
N PHE A 91 -6.67 8.13 -3.98
CA PHE A 91 -7.15 9.52 -3.87
C PHE A 91 -6.17 10.43 -3.13
N ALA A 92 -5.45 9.94 -2.11
CA ALA A 92 -4.42 10.74 -1.45
C ALA A 92 -3.34 11.20 -2.43
N GLN A 93 -2.87 10.32 -3.31
CA GLN A 93 -1.92 10.69 -4.36
C GLN A 93 -2.54 11.60 -5.42
N PHE A 94 -3.78 11.30 -5.85
CA PHE A 94 -4.51 12.13 -6.81
C PHE A 94 -4.66 13.57 -6.32
N PHE A 95 -5.05 13.81 -5.06
CA PHE A 95 -5.23 15.15 -4.52
C PHE A 95 -3.90 15.90 -4.32
N TYR A 96 -2.81 15.16 -4.13
CA TYR A 96 -1.48 15.78 -4.05
C TYR A 96 -0.99 16.28 -5.42
N ASP A 97 -1.10 15.46 -6.47
CA ASP A 97 -0.69 15.82 -7.83
C ASP A 97 -1.73 15.38 -8.87
N PRO A 98 -2.85 16.14 -8.98
CA PRO A 98 -3.91 15.81 -9.95
C PRO A 98 -3.48 16.02 -11.41
N ALA A 99 -2.37 16.71 -11.64
CA ALA A 99 -1.84 16.99 -12.98
C ALA A 99 -0.81 15.93 -13.45
N SER A 100 -0.49 14.94 -12.63
CA SER A 100 0.48 13.92 -12.96
C SER A 100 0.06 13.07 -14.17
N ASN A 101 1.01 12.87 -15.08
CA ASN A 101 0.86 11.92 -16.20
C ASN A 101 1.45 10.54 -15.89
N ILE A 102 2.04 10.35 -14.69
CA ILE A 102 2.70 9.11 -14.33
C ILE A 102 1.64 8.12 -13.84
N PRO A 103 1.51 6.94 -14.49
CA PRO A 103 0.58 5.93 -14.04
C PRO A 103 0.95 5.41 -12.64
N MET A 104 0.02 5.48 -11.73
CA MET A 104 0.14 4.82 -10.43
C MET A 104 -0.18 3.34 -10.61
N ILE A 105 0.67 2.47 -10.08
CA ILE A 105 0.52 1.02 -10.08
C ILE A 105 1.04 0.42 -8.77
N GLY A 106 0.44 -0.65 -8.32
CA GLY A 106 0.89 -1.41 -7.16
C GLY A 106 -0.12 -1.52 -6.03
N ALA A 107 -0.06 -2.63 -5.34
CA ALA A 107 -0.86 -2.90 -4.15
C ALA A 107 -0.39 -2.09 -2.92
N SER A 108 0.72 -1.38 -3.02
CA SER A 108 1.46 -0.82 -1.88
C SER A 108 0.67 0.19 -1.04
N GLY A 109 -0.26 0.95 -1.67
CA GLY A 109 -1.17 1.82 -0.94
C GLY A 109 -2.12 1.05 -0.01
N ALA A 110 -2.72 -0.04 -0.50
CA ALA A 110 -3.57 -0.92 0.30
C ALA A 110 -2.76 -1.68 1.37
N VAL A 111 -1.56 -2.17 1.01
CA VAL A 111 -0.62 -2.79 1.95
C VAL A 111 -0.23 -1.82 3.06
N SER A 112 0.00 -0.54 2.73
CA SER A 112 0.27 0.51 3.72
C SER A 112 -0.87 0.65 4.73
N GLY A 113 -2.13 0.51 4.28
CA GLY A 113 -3.29 0.46 5.17
C GLY A 113 -3.23 -0.72 6.15
N VAL A 114 -2.81 -1.88 5.68
CA VAL A 114 -2.58 -3.05 6.54
C VAL A 114 -1.48 -2.78 7.57
N LEU A 115 -0.38 -2.11 7.18
CA LEU A 115 0.70 -1.72 8.09
C LEU A 115 0.23 -0.74 9.17
N GLY A 116 -0.57 0.27 8.79
CA GLY A 116 -1.18 1.21 9.74
C GLY A 116 -2.10 0.50 10.74
N ALA A 117 -2.94 -0.42 10.26
CA ALA A 117 -3.79 -1.26 11.09
C ALA A 117 -2.98 -2.14 12.06
N TYR A 118 -1.88 -2.73 11.57
CA TYR A 118 -0.98 -3.57 12.37
C TYR A 118 -0.33 -2.77 13.51
N LEU A 119 0.10 -1.55 13.23
CA LEU A 119 0.69 -0.68 14.24
C LEU A 119 -0.27 -0.40 15.41
N VAL A 120 -1.58 -0.29 15.14
CA VAL A 120 -2.59 -0.07 16.19
C VAL A 120 -2.87 -1.33 17.01
N LEU A 121 -3.02 -2.49 16.34
CA LEU A 121 -3.41 -3.73 17.00
C LEU A 121 -2.24 -4.45 17.67
N TYR A 122 -1.05 -4.40 17.06
CA TYR A 122 0.13 -5.20 17.44
C TYR A 122 1.42 -4.39 17.58
N PRO A 123 1.43 -3.22 18.28
CA PRO A 123 2.58 -2.30 18.31
C PRO A 123 3.86 -2.95 18.87
N TYR A 124 3.72 -3.91 19.78
CA TYR A 124 4.86 -4.56 20.46
C TYR A 124 5.18 -5.96 19.91
N ALA A 125 4.51 -6.39 18.83
CA ALA A 125 4.87 -7.63 18.15
C ALA A 125 6.30 -7.55 17.62
N ARG A 126 7.06 -8.61 17.79
CA ARG A 126 8.46 -8.69 17.34
C ARG A 126 8.52 -9.17 15.89
N ILE A 127 9.10 -8.36 15.03
CA ILE A 127 9.25 -8.63 13.60
C ILE A 127 10.70 -9.01 13.33
N LYS A 128 10.93 -10.19 12.77
CA LYS A 128 12.26 -10.61 12.30
C LYS A 128 12.66 -9.74 11.12
N THR A 129 13.66 -8.92 11.33
CA THR A 129 14.12 -7.91 10.37
C THR A 129 15.54 -8.23 9.95
N LEU A 130 15.76 -8.32 8.64
CA LEU A 130 17.08 -8.51 8.06
C LEU A 130 17.78 -7.15 7.97
N LEU A 131 18.86 -6.98 8.73
CA LEU A 131 19.70 -5.78 8.68
C LEU A 131 20.95 -6.06 7.84
N PHE A 132 21.17 -5.20 6.86
CA PHE A 132 22.39 -5.16 6.05
C PHE A 132 23.32 -4.10 6.67
N LEU A 133 24.35 -4.55 7.37
CA LEU A 133 25.37 -3.69 7.98
C LEU A 133 26.65 -3.81 7.17
N ILE A 134 26.78 -3.05 6.08
CA ILE A 134 27.93 -2.99 5.16
C ILE A 134 28.45 -4.38 4.74
N ILE A 135 29.13 -5.09 5.65
CA ILE A 135 29.74 -6.42 5.43
C ILE A 135 29.06 -7.55 6.22
N PHE A 136 28.13 -7.21 7.12
CA PHE A 136 27.43 -8.21 7.94
C PHE A 136 25.94 -8.21 7.65
N ILE A 137 25.37 -9.40 7.53
CA ILE A 137 23.92 -9.61 7.48
C ILE A 137 23.49 -10.18 8.83
N LYS A 138 22.59 -9.49 9.53
CA LYS A 138 22.09 -9.92 10.83
C LYS A 138 20.57 -9.91 10.86
N ILE A 139 19.98 -10.97 11.39
CA ILE A 139 18.55 -11.00 11.70
C ILE A 139 18.38 -10.49 13.12
N VAL A 140 17.57 -9.46 13.28
CA VAL A 140 17.21 -8.89 14.58
C VAL A 140 15.70 -8.88 14.74
N GLU A 141 15.21 -8.95 15.96
CA GLU A 141 13.79 -8.80 16.26
C GLU A 141 13.49 -7.38 16.71
N LEU A 142 12.78 -6.64 15.89
CA LEU A 142 12.37 -5.27 16.20
C LEU A 142 10.88 -5.23 16.56
N PRO A 143 10.46 -4.43 17.55
CA PRO A 143 9.06 -4.20 17.80
C PRO A 143 8.41 -3.49 16.61
N ALA A 144 7.19 -3.89 16.26
CA ALA A 144 6.48 -3.35 15.11
C ALA A 144 6.35 -1.82 15.16
N ILE A 145 6.15 -1.26 16.35
CA ILE A 145 6.08 0.20 16.52
C ILE A 145 7.35 0.91 16.02
N LEU A 146 8.53 0.39 16.32
CA LEU A 146 9.78 0.97 15.84
C LEU A 146 9.92 0.82 14.33
N LEU A 147 9.74 -0.40 13.82
CA LEU A 147 9.89 -0.71 12.40
C LEU A 147 8.93 0.10 11.53
N LEU A 148 7.64 0.09 11.88
CA LEU A 148 6.60 0.74 11.07
C LEU A 148 6.61 2.27 11.20
N THR A 149 7.01 2.80 12.35
CA THR A 149 7.18 4.25 12.52
C THR A 149 8.36 4.75 11.67
N ILE A 150 9.50 4.05 11.69
CA ILE A 150 10.64 4.40 10.82
C ILE A 150 10.23 4.27 9.35
N TRP A 151 9.56 3.19 8.97
CA TRP A 151 9.07 2.99 7.60
C TRP A 151 8.15 4.14 7.16
N TYR A 152 7.18 4.54 7.98
CA TYR A 152 6.26 5.65 7.68
C TYR A 152 7.00 6.98 7.57
N PHE A 153 7.93 7.25 8.51
CA PHE A 153 8.74 8.47 8.46
C PHE A 153 9.57 8.57 7.18
N MET A 154 10.12 7.44 6.72
CA MET A 154 10.81 7.40 5.42
C MET A 154 9.88 7.75 4.25
N GLN A 155 8.60 7.30 4.26
CA GLN A 155 7.64 7.70 3.22
C GLN A 155 7.48 9.24 3.17
N VAL A 156 7.38 9.88 4.33
CA VAL A 156 7.24 11.34 4.41
C VAL A 156 8.52 12.05 3.95
N MET A 157 9.69 11.58 4.40
CA MET A 157 10.99 12.19 4.06
C MET A 157 11.33 12.09 2.57
N TYR A 158 10.98 10.97 1.94
CA TYR A 158 11.24 10.73 0.52
C TYR A 158 10.10 11.13 -0.40
N SER A 159 9.04 11.75 0.12
CA SER A 159 7.83 12.11 -0.65
C SER A 159 8.08 13.06 -1.82
N GLN A 160 9.22 13.72 -1.86
CA GLN A 160 9.63 14.61 -2.96
C GLN A 160 10.40 13.88 -4.08
N LEU A 161 10.75 12.60 -3.91
CA LEU A 161 11.45 11.84 -4.93
C LEU A 161 10.45 11.30 -5.95
N GLU A 162 10.81 11.44 -7.23
CA GLU A 162 9.99 10.94 -8.34
C GLU A 162 9.99 9.41 -8.42
N GLY A 163 8.98 8.87 -9.11
CA GLY A 163 8.88 7.45 -9.45
C GLY A 163 8.18 6.55 -8.44
N VAL A 164 7.80 7.08 -7.28
CA VAL A 164 7.00 6.35 -6.26
C VAL A 164 5.81 7.21 -5.83
N ALA A 165 4.64 6.58 -5.72
CA ALA A 165 3.42 7.23 -5.23
C ALA A 165 3.44 7.33 -3.68
N TRP A 166 4.32 8.16 -3.14
CA TRP A 166 4.56 8.29 -1.69
C TRP A 166 3.30 8.68 -0.91
N TYR A 167 2.52 9.61 -1.45
CA TYR A 167 1.28 10.06 -0.80
C TYR A 167 0.20 8.98 -0.78
N ALA A 168 0.23 8.03 -1.73
CA ALA A 168 -0.61 6.84 -1.65
C ALA A 168 -0.22 5.98 -0.44
N HIS A 169 1.08 5.80 -0.18
CA HIS A 169 1.54 5.07 1.01
C HIS A 169 1.14 5.77 2.31
N ILE A 170 1.32 7.09 2.37
CA ILE A 170 0.94 7.91 3.53
C ILE A 170 -0.57 7.83 3.77
N GLY A 171 -1.37 8.05 2.73
CA GLY A 171 -2.83 8.01 2.82
C GLY A 171 -3.37 6.64 3.23
N GLY A 172 -2.86 5.57 2.62
CA GLY A 172 -3.21 4.19 2.99
C GLY A 172 -2.87 3.89 4.46
N PHE A 173 -1.68 4.28 4.91
CA PHE A 173 -1.24 4.05 6.29
C PHE A 173 -2.12 4.79 7.29
N ILE A 174 -2.44 6.07 7.04
CA ILE A 174 -3.35 6.87 7.89
C ILE A 174 -4.74 6.25 7.92
N PHE A 175 -5.28 5.79 6.78
CA PHE A 175 -6.52 5.05 6.74
C PHE A 175 -6.48 3.83 7.67
N GLY A 176 -5.40 3.04 7.58
CA GLY A 176 -5.22 1.87 8.43
C GLY A 176 -5.20 2.21 9.92
N LEU A 177 -4.44 3.24 10.31
CA LEU A 177 -4.37 3.73 11.70
C LEU A 177 -5.74 4.11 12.27
N THR A 178 -6.55 4.80 11.47
CA THR A 178 -7.79 5.41 11.94
C THR A 178 -8.98 4.44 11.88
N MET A 179 -9.06 3.63 10.80
CA MET A 179 -10.24 2.83 10.50
C MET A 179 -10.22 1.41 11.11
N ILE A 180 -9.05 0.91 11.52
CA ILE A 180 -8.93 -0.48 12.00
C ILE A 180 -9.94 -0.83 13.10
N ARG A 181 -10.22 0.09 14.02
CA ARG A 181 -11.13 -0.16 15.16
C ARG A 181 -12.57 -0.42 14.73
N LEU A 182 -12.99 0.12 13.57
CA LEU A 182 -14.32 -0.12 13.01
C LEU A 182 -14.44 -1.51 12.36
N PHE A 183 -13.33 -2.05 11.89
CA PHE A 183 -13.27 -3.34 11.20
C PHE A 183 -12.91 -4.50 12.10
N SER A 184 -12.08 -4.27 13.12
CA SER A 184 -11.60 -5.31 14.03
C SER A 184 -12.69 -5.84 14.95
N LYS A 185 -12.76 -7.17 15.09
CA LYS A 185 -13.61 -7.86 16.07
C LYS A 185 -12.88 -8.11 17.39
N LYS A 186 -11.55 -8.00 17.39
CA LYS A 186 -10.69 -8.27 18.54
C LYS A 186 -10.26 -6.96 19.21
N PRO A 187 -10.28 -6.84 20.53
CA PRO A 187 -9.66 -5.70 21.21
C PRO A 187 -8.17 -5.66 20.91
N SER A 188 -7.61 -4.43 20.82
CA SER A 188 -6.18 -4.22 20.61
C SER A 188 -5.36 -5.00 21.65
N MET A 189 -4.37 -5.74 21.19
CA MET A 189 -3.44 -6.51 22.03
C MET A 189 -2.35 -5.62 22.67
N ARG A 190 -2.70 -4.39 23.10
CA ARG A 190 -1.79 -3.55 23.87
C ARG A 190 -1.39 -4.30 25.14
N GLY A 191 -0.17 -4.87 25.15
CA GLY A 191 0.41 -5.53 26.30
C GLY A 191 0.31 -7.06 26.39
N LYS A 192 -0.31 -7.76 25.44
CA LYS A 192 -0.24 -9.23 25.41
C LYS A 192 0.93 -9.67 24.52
N LYS A 193 1.87 -10.46 25.11
CA LYS A 193 2.91 -11.17 24.33
C LYS A 193 2.19 -12.10 23.34
N LEU A 194 2.45 -11.92 22.05
CA LEU A 194 2.13 -12.94 21.07
C LEU A 194 2.92 -14.19 21.43
N ARG A 195 2.26 -15.32 21.56
CA ARG A 195 2.92 -16.61 21.70
C ARG A 195 3.69 -16.86 20.41
N SER A 196 4.99 -17.05 20.56
CA SER A 196 5.94 -17.46 19.51
C SER A 196 5.50 -18.77 18.85
#